data_695c047d091fef92a574a2b01ef68b86
#
_entry.id   695c047d091fef92a574a2b01ef68b86
#
_cell.length_a   1.000
_cell.length_b   1.000
_cell.length_c   1.000
_cell.angle_alpha   90.00
_cell.angle_beta   90.00
_cell.angle_gamma   90.00
#
_symmetry.space_group_name_H-M   'P 1'
#
loop_
_entity.id
_entity.type
_entity.pdbx_description
1 polymer ?
#
loop_
_entity_poly.entity_id
_entity_poly.type
_entity_poly.pdbx_seq_one_letter_code
_entity_poly.pdbx_strand_id
1 'polypeptide(L)'
;GGKVIWVRNITNPEAFKGWSAHYERMTPERIATRKKELAKDGAGFKLWEGLDVRKDDPKVNKIRYSAFIPGASNIEKVFGEHGIDTLIFCGVATNVCVESSARDAMMMNYHTLTVEDACAAGTIAGHEATINALYLNFGDVQTTDQVLEALSANASKNTKAAAAG
;
A
#
# COMPACT_ATOMS: atom_id res chain seq x y z
N GLY A 1 -13.75 -13.31 -3.93
CA GLY A 1 -12.43 -13.07 -4.49
C GLY A 1 -11.78 -11.84 -3.87
N GLY A 2 -10.48 -11.68 -4.08
CA GLY A 2 -9.73 -10.53 -3.57
C GLY A 2 -10.16 -9.19 -4.20
N LYS A 3 -9.74 -8.10 -3.57
CA LYS A 3 -9.95 -6.73 -4.05
C LYS A 3 -8.61 -6.07 -4.31
N VAL A 4 -8.49 -5.32 -5.39
CA VAL A 4 -7.38 -4.40 -5.61
C VAL A 4 -7.76 -3.05 -5.03
N ILE A 5 -6.91 -2.51 -4.13
CA ILE A 5 -7.13 -1.22 -3.48
C ILE A 5 -5.97 -0.30 -3.82
N TRP A 6 -6.27 0.78 -4.53
CA TRP A 6 -5.28 1.75 -4.99
C TRP A 6 -5.04 2.81 -3.93
N VAL A 7 -3.87 2.76 -3.29
CA VAL A 7 -3.49 3.69 -2.22
C VAL A 7 -2.59 4.79 -2.79
N ARG A 8 -3.02 6.05 -2.67
CA ARG A 8 -2.33 7.21 -3.24
C ARG A 8 -1.94 8.21 -2.16
N ASN A 9 -0.78 8.83 -2.30
CA ASN A 9 -0.41 9.99 -1.48
C ASN A 9 -1.13 11.24 -1.96
N ILE A 10 -1.65 12.03 -1.02
CA ILE A 10 -2.20 13.36 -1.28
C ILE A 10 -1.60 14.36 -0.30
N THR A 11 -1.36 15.58 -0.76
CA THR A 11 -1.06 16.73 0.11
C THR A 11 -2.24 17.70 0.15
N ASN A 12 -2.60 18.10 1.34
CA ASN A 12 -3.63 19.08 1.63
C ASN A 12 -3.24 19.89 2.88
N PRO A 13 -3.95 20.95 3.27
CA PRO A 13 -3.64 21.73 4.48
C PRO A 13 -3.54 20.88 5.75
N GLU A 14 -4.38 19.85 5.89
CA GLU A 14 -4.40 18.95 7.06
C GLU A 14 -3.14 18.10 7.13
N ALA A 15 -2.62 17.64 5.96
CA ALA A 15 -1.36 16.92 5.88
C ALA A 15 -0.21 17.76 6.46
N PHE A 16 -0.13 19.05 6.10
CA PHE A 16 0.92 19.96 6.57
C PHE A 16 0.77 20.25 8.07
N LYS A 17 -0.44 20.60 8.53
CA LYS A 17 -0.71 20.90 9.93
C LYS A 17 -0.44 19.71 10.84
N GLY A 18 -0.94 18.55 10.48
CA GLY A 18 -0.85 17.35 11.31
C GLY A 18 0.48 16.59 11.20
N TRP A 19 1.40 17.03 10.32
CA TRP A 19 2.71 16.40 10.13
C TRP A 19 3.84 17.42 10.01
N SER A 20 3.80 18.46 10.84
CA SER A 20 4.75 19.60 10.81
C SER A 20 6.19 19.13 10.92
N ALA A 21 6.50 18.25 11.87
CA ALA A 21 7.85 17.70 12.07
C ALA A 21 8.46 17.03 10.81
N HIS A 22 7.63 16.47 9.93
CA HIS A 22 8.10 15.94 8.65
C HIS A 22 8.45 17.06 7.67
N TYR A 23 7.59 18.07 7.57
CA TYR A 23 7.78 19.17 6.63
C TYR A 23 8.85 20.17 7.06
N GLU A 24 9.06 20.38 8.35
CA GLU A 24 10.12 21.21 8.91
C GLU A 24 11.54 20.75 8.51
N ARG A 25 11.68 19.47 8.19
CA ARG A 25 12.95 18.88 7.70
C ARG A 25 13.18 19.05 6.20
N MET A 26 12.25 19.66 5.49
CA MET A 26 12.34 19.87 4.03
C MET A 26 12.70 21.29 3.70
N THR A 27 13.39 21.47 2.56
CA THR A 27 13.59 22.82 2.00
C THR A 27 12.27 23.39 1.48
N PRO A 28 12.11 24.73 1.41
CA PRO A 28 10.91 25.36 0.85
C PRO A 28 10.58 24.88 -0.56
N GLU A 29 11.60 24.65 -1.41
CA GLU A 29 11.45 24.17 -2.79
C GLU A 29 10.89 22.77 -2.81
N ARG A 30 11.35 21.89 -1.91
CA ARG A 30 10.86 20.53 -1.80
C ARG A 30 9.41 20.48 -1.31
N ILE A 31 9.06 21.37 -0.39
CA ILE A 31 7.66 21.53 0.06
C ILE A 31 6.79 22.01 -1.11
N ALA A 32 7.22 23.00 -1.85
CA ALA A 32 6.49 23.54 -3.01
C ALA A 32 6.28 22.46 -4.09
N THR A 33 7.31 21.67 -4.39
CA THR A 33 7.22 20.54 -5.32
C THR A 33 6.19 19.51 -4.83
N ARG A 34 6.26 19.09 -3.58
CA ARG A 34 5.27 18.13 -3.02
C ARG A 34 3.85 18.68 -3.05
N LYS A 35 3.65 19.96 -2.74
CA LYS A 35 2.34 20.62 -2.82
C LYS A 35 1.76 20.54 -4.22
N LYS A 36 2.60 20.77 -5.24
CA LYS A 36 2.19 20.74 -6.65
C LYS A 36 1.93 19.30 -7.13
N GLU A 37 2.91 18.42 -6.92
CA GLU A 37 2.86 17.06 -7.49
C GLU A 37 1.82 16.15 -6.82
N LEU A 38 1.61 16.30 -5.50
CA LEU A 38 0.68 15.48 -4.74
C LEU A 38 -0.66 16.19 -4.46
N ALA A 39 -0.93 17.35 -5.06
CA ALA A 39 -2.29 17.91 -5.09
C ALA A 39 -3.24 16.99 -5.86
N LYS A 40 -4.54 17.11 -5.62
CA LYS A 40 -5.58 16.27 -6.25
C LYS A 40 -5.48 16.19 -7.79
N ASP A 41 -4.97 17.23 -8.42
CA ASP A 41 -4.78 17.30 -9.88
C ASP A 41 -3.31 17.16 -10.31
N GLY A 42 -2.40 16.97 -9.35
CA GLY A 42 -0.97 16.84 -9.59
C GLY A 42 -0.60 15.53 -10.28
N ALA A 43 0.50 15.56 -11.04
CA ALA A 43 0.97 14.38 -11.77
C ALA A 43 1.32 13.21 -10.83
N GLY A 44 1.95 13.50 -9.69
CA GLY A 44 2.32 12.49 -8.69
C GLY A 44 1.15 11.91 -7.89
N PHE A 45 -0.06 12.50 -7.98
CA PHE A 45 -1.27 11.96 -7.38
C PHE A 45 -1.98 10.96 -8.30
N LYS A 46 -1.84 11.10 -9.60
CA LYS A 46 -2.50 10.23 -10.57
C LYS A 46 -1.91 8.82 -10.53
N LEU A 47 -2.76 7.83 -10.72
CA LEU A 47 -2.30 6.48 -11.01
C LEU A 47 -1.67 6.48 -12.40
N TRP A 48 -0.58 5.73 -12.55
CA TRP A 48 0.05 5.58 -13.86
C TRP A 48 -0.92 4.93 -14.85
N GLU A 49 -0.98 5.46 -16.05
CA GLU A 49 -1.94 5.03 -17.09
C GLU A 49 -1.75 3.59 -17.60
N GLY A 50 -0.54 3.02 -17.39
CA GLY A 50 -0.27 1.62 -17.71
C GLY A 50 -0.81 0.62 -16.70
N LEU A 51 -1.44 1.05 -15.59
CA LEU A 51 -2.07 0.17 -14.61
C LEU A 51 -3.50 -0.20 -15.04
N ASP A 52 -3.86 -1.48 -14.91
CA ASP A 52 -5.24 -1.96 -15.13
C ASP A 52 -6.14 -1.58 -13.92
N VAL A 53 -6.50 -0.31 -13.87
CA VAL A 53 -7.36 0.23 -12.80
C VAL A 53 -8.81 0.06 -13.18
N ARG A 54 -9.51 -0.86 -12.54
CA ARG A 54 -10.92 -1.11 -12.79
C ARG A 54 -11.80 -0.03 -12.17
N LYS A 55 -12.99 0.17 -12.75
CA LYS A 55 -13.94 1.17 -12.30
C LYS A 55 -14.33 0.98 -10.83
N ASP A 56 -14.52 -0.25 -10.42
CA ASP A 56 -15.02 -0.63 -9.10
C ASP A 56 -13.89 -0.89 -8.06
N ASP A 57 -12.63 -0.70 -8.45
CA ASP A 57 -11.52 -0.78 -7.52
C ASP A 57 -11.56 0.40 -6.53
N PRO A 58 -11.57 0.14 -5.22
CA PRO A 58 -11.48 1.19 -4.22
C PRO A 58 -10.19 2.03 -4.36
N LYS A 59 -10.33 3.34 -4.20
CA LYS A 59 -9.24 4.30 -4.24
C LYS A 59 -9.14 5.01 -2.89
N VAL A 60 -8.05 4.78 -2.18
CA VAL A 60 -7.77 5.35 -0.86
C VAL A 60 -6.70 6.42 -0.98
N ASN A 61 -6.98 7.61 -0.46
CA ASN A 61 -6.00 8.68 -0.37
C ASN A 61 -5.43 8.73 1.05
N LYS A 62 -4.11 8.87 1.18
CA LYS A 62 -3.43 8.96 2.46
C LYS A 62 -2.53 10.18 2.55
N ILE A 63 -2.41 10.73 3.77
CA ILE A 63 -1.59 11.91 4.09
C ILE A 63 -0.36 11.58 4.97
N ARG A 64 -0.06 10.30 5.15
CA ARG A 64 1.11 9.77 5.86
C ARG A 64 1.80 8.71 5.02
N TYR A 65 2.96 8.23 5.46
CA TYR A 65 3.61 7.09 4.82
C TYR A 65 2.78 5.83 4.98
N SER A 66 2.36 5.51 6.18
CA SER A 66 1.38 4.45 6.40
C SER A 66 -0.04 4.94 6.10
N ALA A 67 -0.86 4.05 5.55
CA ALA A 67 -2.28 4.26 5.38
C ALA A 67 -3.09 3.98 6.67
N PHE A 68 -2.49 3.33 7.66
CA PHE A 68 -3.14 2.80 8.85
C PHE A 68 -3.07 3.71 10.09
N ILE A 69 -2.24 4.76 10.06
CA ILE A 69 -2.18 5.72 11.17
C ILE A 69 -3.53 6.43 11.28
N PRO A 70 -4.10 6.57 12.51
CA PRO A 70 -5.37 7.26 12.71
C PRO A 70 -5.41 8.64 12.05
N GLY A 71 -6.43 8.87 11.24
CA GLY A 71 -6.58 10.09 10.45
C GLY A 71 -5.71 10.18 9.19
N ALA A 72 -4.87 9.19 8.89
CA ALA A 72 -4.06 9.18 7.68
C ALA A 72 -4.88 8.90 6.42
N SER A 73 -5.86 8.02 6.51
CA SER A 73 -6.74 7.61 5.41
C SER A 73 -8.05 7.00 5.94
N ASN A 74 -8.90 6.52 5.05
CA ASN A 74 -10.10 5.76 5.37
C ASN A 74 -9.97 4.25 5.06
N ILE A 75 -8.76 3.71 5.08
CA ILE A 75 -8.48 2.34 4.62
C ILE A 75 -9.20 1.29 5.46
N GLU A 76 -9.28 1.46 6.78
CA GLU A 76 -9.97 0.53 7.69
C GLU A 76 -11.47 0.42 7.38
N LYS A 77 -12.11 1.55 7.02
CA LYS A 77 -13.50 1.56 6.59
C LYS A 77 -13.67 0.70 5.33
N VAL A 78 -12.79 0.88 4.33
CA VAL A 78 -12.80 0.10 3.08
C VAL A 78 -12.61 -1.40 3.39
N PHE A 79 -11.73 -1.77 4.31
CA PHE A 79 -11.52 -3.16 4.69
C PHE A 79 -12.74 -3.76 5.41
N GLY A 80 -13.34 -3.02 6.32
CA GLY A 80 -14.56 -3.44 7.02
C GLY A 80 -15.73 -3.67 6.06
N GLU A 81 -15.91 -2.84 5.06
CA GLU A 81 -16.95 -2.98 4.03
C GLU A 81 -16.79 -4.24 3.17
N HIS A 82 -15.58 -4.80 3.09
CA HIS A 82 -15.26 -5.95 2.25
C HIS A 82 -14.84 -7.21 3.04
N GLY A 83 -14.82 -7.16 4.37
CA GLY A 83 -14.43 -8.30 5.24
C GLY A 83 -12.98 -8.74 4.98
N ILE A 84 -12.06 -7.79 4.78
CA ILE A 84 -10.64 -8.06 4.47
C ILE A 84 -9.89 -8.31 5.76
N ASP A 85 -9.16 -9.42 5.83
CA ASP A 85 -8.28 -9.82 6.94
C ASP A 85 -6.83 -10.07 6.50
N THR A 86 -6.61 -10.22 5.20
CA THR A 86 -5.32 -10.55 4.60
C THR A 86 -4.95 -9.53 3.55
N LEU A 87 -3.73 -9.02 3.62
CA LEU A 87 -3.24 -7.92 2.81
C LEU A 87 -1.99 -8.33 2.03
N ILE A 88 -2.03 -8.12 0.73
CA ILE A 88 -0.88 -8.29 -0.16
C ILE A 88 -0.38 -6.91 -0.54
N PHE A 89 0.85 -6.60 -0.13
CA PHE A 89 1.48 -5.29 -0.36
C PHE A 89 2.37 -5.32 -1.59
N CYS A 90 2.18 -4.35 -2.48
CA CYS A 90 3.06 -4.06 -3.60
C CYS A 90 3.10 -2.55 -3.88
N GLY A 91 4.10 -2.09 -4.63
CA GLY A 91 4.23 -0.69 -5.06
C GLY A 91 5.45 0.03 -4.51
N VAL A 92 5.35 1.36 -4.38
CA VAL A 92 6.48 2.24 -4.06
C VAL A 92 6.17 3.24 -2.94
N ALA A 93 7.17 3.61 -2.15
CA ALA A 93 8.51 3.04 -2.10
C ALA A 93 8.55 1.93 -1.06
N THR A 94 9.31 0.83 -1.33
CA THR A 94 9.42 -0.34 -0.44
C THR A 94 9.73 0.08 1.00
N ASN A 95 10.80 0.84 1.19
CA ASN A 95 11.32 1.28 2.50
C ASN A 95 10.63 2.53 3.07
N VAL A 96 9.48 2.92 2.55
CA VAL A 96 8.72 4.07 3.04
C VAL A 96 7.25 3.71 3.19
N CYS A 97 6.45 3.81 2.14
CA CYS A 97 5.00 3.64 2.22
C CYS A 97 4.60 2.17 2.39
N VAL A 98 5.28 1.25 1.68
CA VAL A 98 5.01 -0.19 1.77
C VAL A 98 5.39 -0.68 3.16
N GLU A 99 6.62 -0.47 3.59
CA GLU A 99 7.11 -0.89 4.91
C GLU A 99 6.27 -0.33 6.04
N SER A 100 6.02 0.99 6.07
CA SER A 100 5.23 1.62 7.13
C SER A 100 3.83 1.03 7.20
N SER A 101 3.18 0.81 6.06
CA SER A 101 1.83 0.25 6.02
C SER A 101 1.79 -1.23 6.41
N ALA A 102 2.76 -2.04 5.96
CA ALA A 102 2.82 -3.46 6.29
C ALA A 102 3.07 -3.68 7.80
N ARG A 103 3.97 -2.90 8.40
CA ARG A 103 4.24 -2.95 9.85
C ARG A 103 2.99 -2.60 10.67
N ASP A 104 2.33 -1.49 10.35
CA ASP A 104 1.13 -1.07 11.07
C ASP A 104 0.00 -2.08 10.88
N ALA A 105 -0.22 -2.56 9.66
CA ALA A 105 -1.26 -3.55 9.38
C ALA A 105 -1.06 -4.84 10.18
N MET A 106 0.16 -5.37 10.24
CA MET A 106 0.45 -6.55 11.05
C MET A 106 0.20 -6.30 12.54
N MET A 107 0.64 -5.17 13.07
CA MET A 107 0.37 -4.80 14.47
C MET A 107 -1.11 -4.54 14.77
N MET A 108 -1.92 -4.27 13.74
CA MET A 108 -3.38 -4.18 13.80
C MET A 108 -4.08 -5.53 13.55
N ASN A 109 -3.33 -6.63 13.57
CA ASN A 109 -3.83 -8.00 13.45
C ASN A 109 -4.30 -8.41 12.05
N TYR A 110 -3.82 -7.77 10.98
CA TYR A 110 -3.99 -8.28 9.62
C TYR A 110 -2.90 -9.31 9.29
N HIS A 111 -3.25 -10.33 8.51
CA HIS A 111 -2.26 -11.16 7.83
C HIS A 111 -1.61 -10.35 6.71
N THR A 112 -0.29 -10.29 6.68
CA THR A 112 0.45 -9.47 5.72
C THR A 112 1.40 -10.30 4.87
N LEU A 113 1.43 -10.00 3.59
CA LEU A 113 2.35 -10.54 2.62
C LEU A 113 2.87 -9.40 1.75
N THR A 114 4.18 -9.34 1.54
CA THR A 114 4.80 -8.35 0.64
C THR A 114 5.33 -9.04 -0.60
N VAL A 115 5.02 -8.48 -1.78
CA VAL A 115 5.49 -9.01 -3.06
C VAL A 115 6.79 -8.30 -3.42
N GLU A 116 7.93 -8.99 -3.22
CA GLU A 116 9.25 -8.36 -3.30
C GLU A 116 9.59 -7.78 -4.66
N ASP A 117 9.32 -8.51 -5.73
CA ASP A 117 9.59 -8.12 -7.12
C ASP A 117 8.53 -7.16 -7.71
N ALA A 118 7.44 -6.91 -6.97
CA ALA A 118 6.43 -5.89 -7.28
C ALA A 118 6.57 -4.64 -6.38
N CYS A 119 7.68 -4.50 -5.65
CA CYS A 119 8.05 -3.34 -4.86
C CYS A 119 9.36 -2.72 -5.35
N ALA A 120 9.51 -1.40 -5.20
CA ALA A 120 10.74 -0.71 -5.52
C ALA A 120 11.05 0.41 -4.53
N ALA A 121 12.34 0.65 -4.26
CA ALA A 121 12.86 1.74 -3.45
C ALA A 121 13.83 2.61 -4.24
N GLY A 122 14.24 3.74 -3.66
CA GLY A 122 15.24 4.63 -4.27
C GLY A 122 16.64 4.03 -4.35
N THR A 123 16.93 2.97 -3.58
CA THR A 123 18.21 2.23 -3.58
C THR A 123 17.95 0.75 -3.38
N ILE A 124 18.82 -0.09 -3.96
CA ILE A 124 18.79 -1.55 -3.78
C ILE A 124 18.94 -1.90 -2.30
N ALA A 125 19.93 -1.32 -1.62
CA ALA A 125 20.16 -1.57 -0.20
C ALA A 125 18.94 -1.24 0.69
N GLY A 126 18.23 -0.16 0.38
CA GLY A 126 16.99 0.21 1.09
C GLY A 126 15.85 -0.78 0.84
N HIS A 127 15.76 -1.31 -0.37
CA HIS A 127 14.81 -2.36 -0.71
C HIS A 127 15.13 -3.66 0.04
N GLU A 128 16.32 -4.20 -0.12
CA GLU A 128 16.75 -5.47 0.49
C GLU A 128 16.64 -5.46 2.02
N ALA A 129 17.08 -4.38 2.67
CA ALA A 129 16.97 -4.24 4.12
C ALA A 129 15.52 -4.29 4.59
N THR A 130 14.61 -3.63 3.87
CA THR A 130 13.19 -3.63 4.17
C THR A 130 12.55 -5.00 3.95
N ILE A 131 12.81 -5.64 2.82
CA ILE A 131 12.30 -6.98 2.51
C ILE A 131 12.71 -7.97 3.60
N ASN A 132 14.00 -7.98 3.98
CA ASN A 132 14.50 -8.81 5.07
C ASN A 132 13.80 -8.51 6.41
N ALA A 133 13.61 -7.24 6.76
CA ALA A 133 12.94 -6.86 8.00
C ALA A 133 11.46 -7.28 8.02
N LEU A 134 10.76 -7.14 6.90
CA LEU A 134 9.36 -7.56 6.76
C LEU A 134 9.22 -9.07 6.89
N TYR A 135 10.07 -9.84 6.20
CA TYR A 135 10.08 -11.30 6.27
C TYR A 135 10.32 -11.82 7.69
N LEU A 136 11.28 -11.24 8.41
CA LEU A 136 11.65 -11.72 9.74
C LEU A 136 10.61 -11.43 10.83
N ASN A 137 9.80 -10.36 10.68
CA ASN A 137 9.02 -9.86 11.82
C ASN A 137 7.60 -9.42 11.51
N PHE A 138 7.24 -9.13 10.24
CA PHE A 138 6.00 -8.42 9.94
C PHE A 138 5.10 -9.11 8.92
N GLY A 139 5.40 -10.32 8.52
CA GLY A 139 4.59 -11.08 7.58
C GLY A 139 5.41 -11.92 6.63
N ASP A 140 4.75 -12.45 5.60
CA ASP A 140 5.41 -13.25 4.59
C ASP A 140 5.95 -12.35 3.45
N VAL A 141 6.94 -12.86 2.73
CA VAL A 141 7.51 -12.24 1.53
C VAL A 141 7.55 -13.29 0.43
N GLN A 142 6.97 -12.97 -0.71
CA GLN A 142 6.90 -13.86 -1.86
C GLN A 142 7.16 -13.09 -3.14
N THR A 143 7.50 -13.82 -4.22
CA THR A 143 7.55 -13.27 -5.57
C THR A 143 6.15 -13.16 -6.18
N THR A 144 6.02 -12.39 -7.25
CA THR A 144 4.77 -12.30 -8.03
C THR A 144 4.29 -13.67 -8.50
N ASP A 145 5.19 -14.52 -9.01
CA ASP A 145 4.83 -15.85 -9.49
C ASP A 145 4.27 -16.74 -8.37
N GLN A 146 4.88 -16.75 -7.19
CA GLN A 146 4.39 -17.51 -6.03
C GLN A 146 2.99 -17.05 -5.59
N VAL A 147 2.77 -15.75 -5.54
CA VAL A 147 1.45 -15.18 -5.20
C VAL A 147 0.40 -15.56 -6.23
N LEU A 148 0.70 -15.47 -7.52
CA LEU A 148 -0.24 -15.84 -8.59
C LEU A 148 -0.56 -17.33 -8.56
N GLU A 149 0.41 -18.20 -8.32
CA GLU A 149 0.20 -19.64 -8.14
C GLU A 149 -0.74 -19.92 -6.95
N ALA A 150 -0.48 -19.32 -5.79
CA ALA A 150 -1.30 -19.50 -4.60
C ALA A 150 -2.75 -19.02 -4.81
N LEU A 151 -2.94 -17.86 -5.44
CA LEU A 151 -4.27 -17.32 -5.76
C LEU A 151 -5.02 -18.23 -6.74
N SER A 152 -4.35 -18.78 -7.76
CA SER A 152 -4.93 -19.68 -8.74
C SER A 152 -5.36 -21.02 -8.12
N ALA A 153 -4.53 -21.57 -7.24
CA ALA A 153 -4.83 -22.79 -6.50
C ALA A 153 -6.06 -22.63 -5.59
N ASN A 154 -6.18 -21.49 -4.91
CA ASN A 154 -7.33 -21.18 -4.05
C ASN A 154 -8.62 -20.97 -4.86
N ALA A 155 -8.55 -20.29 -6.00
CA ALA A 155 -9.68 -20.13 -6.90
C ALA A 155 -10.25 -21.49 -7.34
N SER A 156 -9.37 -22.43 -7.71
CA SER A 156 -9.75 -23.78 -8.13
C SER A 156 -10.39 -24.60 -7.02
N LYS A 157 -9.94 -24.46 -5.77
CA LYS A 157 -10.56 -25.13 -4.61
C LYS A 157 -11.97 -24.59 -4.33
N ASN A 158 -12.14 -23.27 -4.36
CA ASN A 158 -13.43 -22.63 -4.12
C ASN A 158 -14.47 -23.00 -5.20
N THR A 159 -14.06 -23.12 -6.47
CA THR A 159 -14.95 -23.57 -7.55
C THR A 159 -15.41 -25.02 -7.36
N LYS A 160 -14.50 -25.92 -6.91
CA LYS A 160 -14.86 -27.31 -6.63
C LYS A 160 -15.78 -27.44 -5.40
N ALA A 161 -15.56 -26.64 -4.36
CA ALA A 161 -16.43 -26.64 -3.16
C ALA A 161 -17.84 -26.12 -3.51
N ALA A 162 -17.97 -25.07 -4.33
CA ALA A 162 -19.26 -24.55 -4.78
C ALA A 162 -20.03 -25.47 -5.73
N ALA A 163 -19.34 -26.37 -6.42
CA ALA A 163 -19.97 -27.36 -7.32
C ALA A 163 -20.39 -28.67 -6.61
N ALA A 164 -19.97 -28.86 -5.36
CA ALA A 164 -20.23 -30.06 -4.57
C ALA A 164 -21.33 -29.88 -3.50
N GLY A 165 -21.86 -28.67 -3.34
CA GLY A 165 -22.98 -28.32 -2.42
C GLY A 165 -24.19 -27.86 -3.18
#